data_03bdefd54530f91d780944d6899b41d5
#
_entry.id   03bdefd54530f91d780944d6899b41d5
#
_cell.length_a   1.000
_cell.length_b   1.000
_cell.length_c   1.000
_cell.angle_alpha   90.00
_cell.angle_beta   90.00
_cell.angle_gamma   90.00
#
_symmetry.space_group_name_H-M   'P 1'
#
loop_
_entity.id
_entity.type
_entity.pdbx_description
1 polymer ?
#
loop_
_entity_poly.entity_id
_entity_poly.type
_entity_poly.pdbx_seq_one_letter_code
_entity_poly.pdbx_strand_id
1 'polypeptide(L)'
;SLGNPDWSKKPQMVTLKRVELRISPLALLAQRVVIPRIDLTEPNADLQRLADGRANWVFKFDPKDPNAEPSSWVVDIGAIGFDKGHVTLDDQTLKTNLDVLIDPLGKPIPYSDIVGDKAAKTAQDKGGAPQDYAFALKVKGQYHGQNLTGQGKIGGLLALQDAAKPFPLQAQAKIGDTRIELA
;
A
#
# COMPACT_ATOMS: atom_id res chain seq x y z
N SER A 1 -15.88 -2.59 2.79
CA SER A 1 -15.15 -3.74 2.22
C SER A 1 -15.19 -3.69 0.69
N LEU A 2 -14.16 -4.23 0.05
CA LEU A 2 -14.09 -4.44 -1.39
C LEU A 2 -14.24 -5.95 -1.64
N GLY A 3 -15.18 -6.31 -2.52
CA GLY A 3 -15.46 -7.71 -2.86
C GLY A 3 -14.35 -8.33 -3.71
N ASN A 4 -14.28 -9.65 -3.66
CA ASN A 4 -13.45 -10.46 -4.53
C ASN A 4 -14.21 -10.87 -5.79
N PRO A 5 -13.50 -11.24 -6.87
CA PRO A 5 -14.10 -11.96 -7.98
C PRO A 5 -14.69 -13.30 -7.54
N ASP A 6 -15.71 -13.81 -8.27
CA ASP A 6 -16.43 -15.05 -7.93
C ASP A 6 -15.54 -16.31 -7.84
N TRP A 7 -14.37 -16.29 -8.50
CA TRP A 7 -13.42 -17.39 -8.44
C TRP A 7 -12.55 -17.41 -7.18
N SER A 8 -12.59 -16.37 -6.36
CA SER A 8 -11.80 -16.31 -5.12
C SER A 8 -12.43 -17.18 -4.02
N LYS A 9 -11.56 -17.75 -3.17
CA LYS A 9 -11.99 -18.54 -2.01
C LYS A 9 -12.62 -17.69 -0.91
N LYS A 10 -12.29 -16.39 -0.86
CA LYS A 10 -12.81 -15.45 0.14
C LYS A 10 -13.74 -14.45 -0.53
N PRO A 11 -14.84 -14.07 0.12
CA PRO A 11 -15.82 -13.15 -0.48
C PRO A 11 -15.30 -11.70 -0.57
N GLN A 12 -14.31 -11.33 0.21
CA GLN A 12 -13.79 -9.97 0.30
C GLN A 12 -12.28 -9.95 0.09
N MET A 13 -11.82 -9.05 -0.78
CA MET A 13 -10.41 -8.78 -1.02
C MET A 13 -9.84 -7.79 0.00
N VAL A 14 -10.59 -6.76 0.33
CA VAL A 14 -10.17 -5.76 1.33
C VAL A 14 -11.25 -5.58 2.37
N THR A 15 -10.86 -5.69 3.63
CA THR A 15 -11.69 -5.39 4.78
C THR A 15 -11.06 -4.30 5.64
N LEU A 16 -11.88 -3.55 6.31
CA LEU A 16 -11.49 -2.48 7.22
C LEU A 16 -12.38 -2.58 8.45
N LYS A 17 -11.81 -2.43 9.64
CA LYS A 17 -12.61 -2.35 10.86
C LYS A 17 -13.33 -1.01 10.97
N ARG A 18 -12.64 0.07 10.62
CA ARG A 18 -13.16 1.43 10.67
C ARG A 18 -12.50 2.31 9.61
N VAL A 19 -13.28 3.21 9.06
CA VAL A 19 -12.81 4.31 8.20
C VAL A 19 -13.32 5.60 8.79
N GLU A 20 -12.43 6.52 9.06
CA GLU A 20 -12.77 7.88 9.45
C GLU A 20 -12.37 8.84 8.34
N LEU A 21 -13.35 9.56 7.84
CA LEU A 21 -13.19 10.57 6.80
C LEU A 21 -13.56 11.94 7.35
N ARG A 22 -12.75 12.93 7.05
CA ARG A 22 -13.10 14.33 7.24
C ARG A 22 -13.23 14.98 5.87
N ILE A 23 -14.36 15.61 5.61
CA ILE A 23 -14.63 16.31 4.35
C ILE A 23 -14.82 17.78 4.67
N SER A 24 -14.26 18.67 3.83
CA SER A 24 -14.50 20.10 3.94
C SER A 24 -15.81 20.48 3.23
N PRO A 25 -16.89 20.84 3.95
CA PRO A 25 -18.16 21.15 3.32
C PRO A 25 -18.12 22.42 2.46
N LEU A 26 -17.27 23.39 2.79
CA LEU A 26 -17.15 24.63 2.01
C LEU A 26 -16.49 24.38 0.64
N ALA A 27 -15.62 23.38 0.53
CA ALA A 27 -14.99 23.03 -0.73
C ALA A 27 -15.99 22.44 -1.74
N LEU A 28 -17.06 21.79 -1.27
CA LEU A 28 -18.10 21.25 -2.13
C LEU A 28 -18.84 22.33 -2.91
N LEU A 29 -19.00 23.53 -2.34
CA LEU A 29 -19.61 24.68 -3.03
C LEU A 29 -18.78 25.14 -4.25
N ALA A 30 -17.49 24.83 -4.26
CA ALA A 30 -16.56 25.10 -5.36
C ALA A 30 -16.29 23.87 -6.24
N GLN A 31 -17.17 22.88 -6.23
CA GLN A 31 -17.04 21.60 -6.94
C GLN A 31 -15.71 20.86 -6.62
N ARG A 32 -15.23 21.01 -5.38
CA ARG A 32 -14.03 20.32 -4.90
C ARG A 32 -14.36 19.40 -3.73
N VAL A 33 -13.94 18.14 -3.83
CA VAL A 33 -13.99 17.18 -2.72
C VAL A 33 -12.65 17.24 -2.01
N VAL A 34 -12.57 17.97 -0.92
CA VAL A 34 -11.34 18.05 -0.11
C VAL A 34 -11.50 17.14 1.10
N ILE A 35 -10.64 16.13 1.16
CA ILE A 35 -10.56 15.15 2.25
C ILE A 35 -9.22 15.36 2.97
N PRO A 36 -9.16 16.19 4.00
CA PRO A 36 -7.90 16.52 4.68
C PRO A 36 -7.22 15.29 5.28
N ARG A 37 -8.02 14.30 5.69
CA ARG A 37 -7.49 13.10 6.32
C ARG A 37 -8.43 11.91 6.18
N ILE A 38 -7.84 10.75 5.92
CA ILE A 38 -8.46 9.43 5.96
C ILE A 38 -7.69 8.59 6.99
N ASP A 39 -8.39 8.07 7.99
CA ASP A 39 -7.81 7.14 8.96
C ASP A 39 -8.45 5.75 8.80
N LEU A 40 -7.62 4.74 8.61
CA LEU A 40 -8.01 3.35 8.43
C LEU A 40 -7.61 2.54 9.66
N THR A 41 -8.56 1.87 10.28
CA THR A 41 -8.28 0.98 11.42
C THR A 41 -8.26 -0.47 10.94
N GLU A 42 -7.16 -1.15 11.21
CA GLU A 42 -6.93 -2.55 10.88
C GLU A 42 -7.29 -2.88 9.41
N PRO A 43 -6.67 -2.18 8.42
CA PRO A 43 -6.87 -2.56 7.03
C PRO A 43 -6.29 -3.95 6.78
N ASN A 44 -7.07 -4.81 6.14
CA ASN A 44 -6.69 -6.17 5.79
C ASN A 44 -6.93 -6.38 4.28
N ALA A 45 -5.91 -6.83 3.57
CA ALA A 45 -5.97 -7.18 2.15
C ALA A 45 -5.65 -8.66 1.95
N ASP A 46 -6.48 -9.33 1.18
CA ASP A 46 -6.32 -10.72 0.79
C ASP A 46 -6.03 -10.81 -0.71
N LEU A 47 -4.79 -11.07 -1.06
CA LEU A 47 -4.30 -11.10 -2.44
C LEU A 47 -4.19 -12.55 -2.90
N GLN A 48 -4.80 -12.86 -4.04
CA GLN A 48 -4.80 -14.20 -4.61
C GLN A 48 -4.42 -14.18 -6.08
N ARG A 49 -3.51 -15.06 -6.47
CA ARG A 49 -3.21 -15.36 -7.87
C ARG A 49 -3.34 -16.87 -8.13
N LEU A 50 -4.17 -17.21 -9.10
CA LEU A 50 -4.37 -18.59 -9.53
C LEU A 50 -3.23 -19.07 -10.42
N ALA A 51 -3.14 -20.39 -10.61
CA ALA A 51 -2.16 -21.00 -11.49
C ALA A 51 -2.29 -20.57 -12.97
N ASP A 52 -3.48 -20.16 -13.41
CA ASP A 52 -3.76 -19.63 -14.74
C ASP A 52 -3.38 -18.14 -14.90
N GLY A 53 -2.81 -17.52 -13.86
CA GLY A 53 -2.35 -16.14 -13.85
C GLY A 53 -3.40 -15.09 -13.47
N ARG A 54 -4.67 -15.47 -13.32
CA ARG A 54 -5.70 -14.53 -12.83
C ARG A 54 -5.37 -14.08 -11.42
N ALA A 55 -5.41 -12.77 -11.17
CA ALA A 55 -5.16 -12.17 -9.88
C ALA A 55 -6.32 -11.28 -9.47
N ASN A 56 -6.69 -11.29 -8.16
CA ASN A 56 -7.83 -10.52 -7.66
C ASN A 56 -7.54 -9.03 -7.56
N TRP A 57 -6.28 -8.62 -7.62
CA TRP A 57 -5.88 -7.19 -7.64
C TRP A 57 -5.77 -6.59 -9.04
N VAL A 58 -6.09 -7.36 -10.09
CA VAL A 58 -6.16 -6.84 -11.46
C VAL A 58 -7.58 -6.37 -11.72
N PHE A 59 -7.79 -5.07 -11.60
CA PHE A 59 -9.08 -4.45 -11.85
C PHE A 59 -9.23 -4.18 -13.35
N LYS A 60 -10.31 -4.70 -13.94
CA LYS A 60 -10.73 -4.28 -15.27
C LYS A 60 -11.64 -3.07 -15.07
N PHE A 61 -11.13 -1.90 -15.33
CA PHE A 61 -11.96 -0.71 -15.45
C PHE A 61 -12.53 -0.69 -16.86
N ASP A 62 -13.85 -0.59 -16.98
CA ASP A 62 -14.45 -0.34 -18.28
C ASP A 62 -13.84 0.96 -18.83
N PRO A 63 -13.45 0.99 -20.14
CA PRO A 63 -12.93 2.22 -20.73
C PRO A 63 -13.98 3.32 -20.50
N LYS A 64 -13.53 4.46 -19.98
CA LYS A 64 -14.40 5.64 -19.86
C LYS A 64 -15.04 5.86 -21.24
N ASP A 65 -16.34 6.08 -21.28
CA ASP A 65 -17.04 6.50 -22.49
C ASP A 65 -16.21 7.64 -23.13
N PRO A 66 -15.69 7.48 -24.35
CA PRO A 66 -14.88 8.51 -24.99
C PRO A 66 -15.63 9.83 -25.20
N ASN A 67 -16.96 9.82 -25.09
CA ASN A 67 -17.84 10.98 -25.16
C ASN A 67 -18.24 11.55 -23.78
N ALA A 68 -17.79 10.94 -22.69
CA ALA A 68 -18.07 11.48 -21.36
C ALA A 68 -17.31 12.81 -21.18
N GLU A 69 -18.04 13.87 -20.87
CA GLU A 69 -17.40 15.14 -20.50
C GLU A 69 -16.50 14.94 -19.27
N PRO A 70 -15.31 15.56 -19.27
CA PRO A 70 -14.41 15.50 -18.11
C PRO A 70 -15.15 16.00 -16.87
N SER A 71 -15.14 15.22 -15.79
CA SER A 71 -15.72 15.65 -14.52
C SER A 71 -15.07 16.96 -14.08
N SER A 72 -15.88 17.98 -13.85
CA SER A 72 -15.43 19.26 -13.29
C SER A 72 -15.03 19.16 -11.81
N TRP A 73 -15.30 18.02 -11.18
CA TRP A 73 -14.97 17.79 -9.77
C TRP A 73 -13.50 17.45 -9.58
N VAL A 74 -12.84 18.19 -8.69
CA VAL A 74 -11.48 17.94 -8.26
C VAL A 74 -11.51 17.24 -6.91
N VAL A 75 -10.82 16.10 -6.80
CA VAL A 75 -10.64 15.37 -5.54
C VAL A 75 -9.24 15.64 -5.02
N ASP A 76 -9.17 16.16 -3.80
CA ASP A 76 -7.93 16.48 -3.09
C ASP A 76 -7.89 15.68 -1.78
N ILE A 77 -6.90 14.81 -1.63
CA ILE A 77 -6.70 13.97 -0.45
C ILE A 77 -5.43 14.45 0.27
N GLY A 78 -5.57 14.87 1.52
CA GLY A 78 -4.48 15.40 2.33
C GLY A 78 -3.58 14.30 2.91
N ALA A 79 -4.03 13.60 3.93
CA ALA A 79 -3.25 12.58 4.61
C ALA A 79 -4.01 11.25 4.71
N ILE A 80 -3.28 10.14 4.60
CA ILE A 80 -3.79 8.80 4.87
C ILE A 80 -3.01 8.23 6.05
N GLY A 81 -3.74 7.86 7.10
CA GLY A 81 -3.20 7.13 8.25
C GLY A 81 -3.79 5.74 8.32
N PHE A 82 -3.03 4.79 8.83
CA PHE A 82 -3.56 3.49 9.20
C PHE A 82 -2.78 2.91 10.38
N ASP A 83 -3.39 1.97 11.08
CA ASP A 83 -2.74 1.15 12.09
C ASP A 83 -2.90 -0.34 11.76
N LYS A 84 -1.88 -1.12 12.11
CA LYS A 84 -1.89 -2.59 12.01
C LYS A 84 -2.39 -3.13 10.66
N GLY A 85 -1.80 -2.65 9.57
CA GLY A 85 -2.08 -3.20 8.25
C GLY A 85 -1.71 -4.69 8.18
N HIS A 86 -2.56 -5.48 7.53
CA HIS A 86 -2.34 -6.90 7.34
C HIS A 86 -2.59 -7.26 5.87
N VAL A 87 -1.65 -7.97 5.27
CA VAL A 87 -1.75 -8.43 3.87
C VAL A 87 -1.46 -9.91 3.83
N THR A 88 -2.38 -10.68 3.29
CA THR A 88 -2.13 -12.08 2.93
C THR A 88 -1.96 -12.23 1.43
N LEU A 89 -1.03 -13.06 0.99
CA LEU A 89 -0.80 -13.40 -0.41
C LEU A 89 -0.83 -14.91 -0.59
N ASP A 90 -1.71 -15.40 -1.47
CA ASP A 90 -1.75 -16.77 -1.97
C ASP A 90 -1.48 -16.77 -3.48
N ASP A 91 -0.24 -17.04 -3.86
CA ASP A 91 0.21 -17.05 -5.25
C ASP A 91 0.55 -18.46 -5.70
N GLN A 92 -0.37 -19.07 -6.44
CA GLN A 92 -0.20 -20.43 -6.94
C GLN A 92 0.86 -20.53 -8.05
N THR A 93 1.08 -19.45 -8.80
CA THR A 93 2.10 -19.42 -9.86
C THR A 93 3.51 -19.50 -9.27
N LEU A 94 3.74 -18.76 -8.19
CA LEU A 94 5.03 -18.73 -7.48
C LEU A 94 5.12 -19.76 -6.35
N LYS A 95 4.08 -20.58 -6.11
CA LYS A 95 3.97 -21.47 -4.94
C LYS A 95 4.32 -20.73 -3.64
N THR A 96 3.72 -19.55 -3.47
CA THR A 96 4.03 -18.60 -2.42
C THR A 96 2.79 -18.31 -1.60
N ASN A 97 2.93 -18.40 -0.29
CA ASN A 97 1.88 -18.04 0.67
C ASN A 97 2.52 -17.18 1.76
N LEU A 98 2.12 -15.92 1.84
CA LEU A 98 2.69 -14.94 2.77
C LEU A 98 1.62 -14.32 3.64
N ASP A 99 2.00 -14.06 4.88
CA ASP A 99 1.29 -13.28 5.86
C ASP A 99 2.19 -12.09 6.26
N VAL A 100 1.76 -10.89 5.97
CA VAL A 100 2.55 -9.66 6.13
C VAL A 100 1.82 -8.71 7.06
N LEU A 101 2.46 -8.37 8.17
CA LEU A 101 2.03 -7.30 9.07
C LEU A 101 2.78 -6.02 8.72
N ILE A 102 2.04 -4.92 8.70
CA ILE A 102 2.54 -3.59 8.33
C ILE A 102 2.18 -2.62 9.44
N ASP A 103 3.18 -2.12 10.13
CA ASP A 103 3.02 -1.11 11.18
C ASP A 103 3.60 0.23 10.71
N PRO A 104 2.84 1.33 10.76
CA PRO A 104 3.37 2.64 10.44
C PRO A 104 4.40 3.08 11.48
N LEU A 105 5.51 3.67 11.00
CA LEU A 105 6.55 4.24 11.83
C LEU A 105 6.34 5.76 11.94
N GLY A 106 5.82 6.21 13.07
CA GLY A 106 5.65 7.64 13.35
C GLY A 106 4.29 8.22 13.00
N LYS A 107 4.25 9.53 12.66
CA LYS A 107 3.01 10.25 12.37
C LYS A 107 2.48 9.89 10.98
N PRO A 108 1.14 9.97 10.76
CA PRO A 108 0.56 9.79 9.42
C PRO A 108 1.24 10.67 8.38
N ILE A 109 1.62 10.08 7.27
CA ILE A 109 2.34 10.78 6.19
C ILE A 109 1.30 11.51 5.33
N PRO A 110 1.50 12.81 5.01
CA PRO A 110 0.65 13.51 4.05
C PRO A 110 0.61 12.78 2.71
N TYR A 111 -0.57 12.70 2.09
CA TYR A 111 -0.73 12.05 0.78
C TYR A 111 0.16 12.69 -0.29
N SER A 112 0.34 14.03 -0.23
CA SER A 112 1.27 14.76 -1.09
C SER A 112 2.72 14.29 -0.96
N ASP A 113 3.11 13.83 0.22
CA ASP A 113 4.47 13.33 0.49
C ASP A 113 4.62 11.87 0.05
N ILE A 114 3.49 11.18 -0.09
CA ILE A 114 3.42 9.83 -0.65
C ILE A 114 3.47 9.88 -2.19
N VAL A 115 2.82 10.86 -2.84
CA VAL A 115 2.61 10.94 -4.30
C VAL A 115 3.52 11.98 -4.98
N GLY A 116 4.09 12.93 -4.24
CA GLY A 116 4.71 14.12 -4.79
C GLY A 116 6.23 14.25 -4.61
N ASP A 117 6.83 15.14 -5.42
CA ASP A 117 8.26 15.50 -5.42
C ASP A 117 8.80 16.05 -4.10
N LYS A 118 7.94 16.29 -3.10
CA LYS A 118 8.34 16.88 -1.81
C LYS A 118 9.07 15.90 -0.89
N ALA A 119 8.86 14.59 -1.04
CA ALA A 119 9.60 13.58 -0.28
C ALA A 119 11.12 13.68 -0.50
N ALA A 120 11.53 14.11 -1.72
CA ALA A 120 12.93 14.29 -2.07
C ALA A 120 13.54 15.58 -1.50
N LYS A 121 12.75 16.64 -1.29
CA LYS A 121 13.27 17.93 -0.78
C LYS A 121 13.48 17.95 0.73
N THR A 122 12.66 17.22 1.48
CA THR A 122 12.77 17.17 2.96
C THR A 122 14.00 16.35 3.41
N ALA A 123 14.43 15.39 2.58
CA ALA A 123 15.64 14.59 2.85
C ALA A 123 16.95 15.36 2.56
N GLN A 124 16.91 16.33 1.65
CA GLN A 124 18.08 17.12 1.28
C GLN A 124 18.41 18.29 2.22
N ASP A 125 17.41 18.80 2.94
CA ASP A 125 17.59 19.98 3.83
C ASP A 125 18.13 19.65 5.23
N LYS A 126 18.25 18.36 5.59
CA LYS A 126 18.84 17.93 6.87
C LYS A 126 20.10 17.11 6.59
N GLY A 127 21.20 17.80 6.46
CA GLY A 127 22.52 17.23 6.16
C GLY A 127 22.84 15.91 6.86
N GLY A 128 22.95 14.82 6.10
CA GLY A 128 23.22 13.47 6.56
C GLY A 128 21.94 12.62 6.63
N ALA A 129 21.67 11.85 5.58
CA ALA A 129 20.47 11.11 5.33
C ALA A 129 19.92 10.30 6.52
N PRO A 130 18.83 10.67 7.16
CA PRO A 130 17.94 9.68 7.72
C PRO A 130 17.15 9.10 6.55
N GLN A 131 17.34 7.82 6.27
CA GLN A 131 16.43 7.08 5.43
C GLN A 131 15.08 7.09 6.17
N ASP A 132 14.15 7.93 5.74
CA ASP A 132 12.84 8.05 6.38
C ASP A 132 12.04 6.78 6.08
N TYR A 133 12.18 5.80 6.95
CA TYR A 133 11.34 4.62 6.92
C TYR A 133 9.92 4.99 7.37
N ALA A 134 8.95 4.67 6.54
CA ALA A 134 7.54 4.94 6.81
C ALA A 134 6.84 3.77 7.51
N PHE A 135 7.29 2.55 7.24
CA PHE A 135 6.64 1.34 7.70
C PHE A 135 7.63 0.30 8.21
N ALA A 136 7.26 -0.40 9.29
CA ALA A 136 7.87 -1.65 9.70
C ALA A 136 7.07 -2.82 9.13
N LEU A 137 7.75 -3.83 8.63
CA LEU A 137 7.17 -5.04 8.06
C LEU A 137 7.60 -6.26 8.85
N LYS A 138 6.67 -7.21 9.02
CA LYS A 138 6.96 -8.57 9.45
C LYS A 138 6.31 -9.51 8.46
N VAL A 139 7.06 -10.47 7.94
CA VAL A 139 6.59 -11.46 6.99
C VAL A 139 6.85 -12.86 7.49
N LYS A 140 5.88 -13.74 7.31
CA LYS A 140 6.00 -15.17 7.54
C LYS A 140 5.22 -15.93 6.48
N GLY A 141 5.62 -17.14 6.19
CA GLY A 141 4.92 -18.00 5.25
C GLY A 141 5.84 -18.92 4.49
N GLN A 142 5.57 -19.10 3.21
CA GLN A 142 6.33 -19.93 2.30
C GLN A 142 6.60 -19.19 0.99
N TYR A 143 7.79 -19.37 0.46
CA TYR A 143 8.22 -18.89 -0.85
C TYR A 143 8.83 -20.05 -1.62
N HIS A 144 8.28 -20.37 -2.79
CA HIS A 144 8.63 -21.55 -3.57
C HIS A 144 8.65 -22.86 -2.75
N GLY A 145 7.69 -22.98 -1.82
CA GLY A 145 7.56 -24.13 -0.93
C GLY A 145 8.54 -24.18 0.24
N GLN A 146 9.44 -23.20 0.37
CA GLN A 146 10.37 -23.10 1.51
C GLN A 146 9.82 -22.11 2.54
N ASN A 147 10.04 -22.39 3.82
CA ASN A 147 9.65 -21.50 4.90
C ASN A 147 10.34 -20.15 4.76
N LEU A 148 9.58 -19.07 4.83
CA LEU A 148 10.05 -17.70 4.82
C LEU A 148 9.62 -17.00 6.09
N THR A 149 10.58 -16.36 6.75
CA THR A 149 10.34 -15.39 7.81
C THR A 149 11.21 -14.17 7.57
N GLY A 150 10.70 -12.99 7.87
CA GLY A 150 11.47 -11.76 7.68
C GLY A 150 10.88 -10.60 8.45
N GLN A 151 11.69 -9.57 8.57
CA GLN A 151 11.30 -8.27 9.10
C GLN A 151 12.11 -7.19 8.41
N GLY A 152 11.55 -6.00 8.39
CA GLY A 152 12.23 -4.88 7.75
C GLY A 152 11.54 -3.56 7.99
N LYS A 153 12.14 -2.53 7.41
CA LYS A 153 11.58 -1.19 7.35
C LYS A 153 11.64 -0.71 5.91
N ILE A 154 10.61 -0.05 5.47
CA ILE A 154 10.52 0.49 4.10
C ILE A 154 10.09 1.94 4.13
N GLY A 155 10.46 2.68 3.08
CA GLY A 155 9.95 4.02 2.82
C GLY A 155 8.48 4.02 2.39
N GLY A 156 7.97 5.18 2.03
CA GLY A 156 6.59 5.30 1.53
C GLY A 156 6.39 4.47 0.25
N LEU A 157 5.31 3.68 0.20
CA LEU A 157 5.05 2.72 -0.89
C LEU A 157 4.98 3.36 -2.29
N LEU A 158 4.63 4.64 -2.37
CA LEU A 158 4.54 5.34 -3.66
C LEU A 158 5.90 5.82 -4.18
N ALA A 159 6.94 5.82 -3.35
CA ALA A 159 8.30 6.01 -3.83
C ALA A 159 8.75 4.89 -4.79
N LEU A 160 8.07 3.73 -4.77
CA LEU A 160 8.30 2.65 -5.73
C LEU A 160 7.90 3.00 -7.17
N GLN A 161 7.10 4.04 -7.37
CA GLN A 161 6.66 4.46 -8.71
C GLN A 161 7.70 5.34 -9.43
N ASP A 162 8.66 5.89 -8.69
CA ASP A 162 9.72 6.72 -9.24
C ASP A 162 11.04 5.95 -9.28
N ALA A 163 11.31 5.31 -10.41
CA ALA A 163 12.54 4.53 -10.62
C ALA A 163 13.85 5.34 -10.52
N ALA A 164 13.75 6.67 -10.52
CA ALA A 164 14.92 7.56 -10.42
C ALA A 164 15.34 7.83 -8.95
N LYS A 165 14.53 7.46 -7.98
CA LYS A 165 14.81 7.71 -6.56
C LYS A 165 15.16 6.43 -5.82
N PRO A 166 16.19 6.42 -4.95
CA PRO A 166 16.48 5.28 -4.11
C PRO A 166 15.31 5.04 -3.15
N PHE A 167 14.81 3.80 -3.16
CA PHE A 167 13.77 3.38 -2.22
C PHE A 167 14.42 2.91 -0.92
N PRO A 168 14.18 3.56 0.23
CA PRO A 168 14.76 3.14 1.49
C PRO A 168 14.17 1.78 1.90
N LEU A 169 15.05 0.79 1.97
CA LEU A 169 14.71 -0.58 2.34
C LEU A 169 15.79 -1.11 3.26
N GLN A 170 15.41 -1.52 4.46
CA GLN A 170 16.22 -2.31 5.36
C GLN A 170 15.47 -3.59 5.68
N ALA A 171 16.02 -4.74 5.39
CA ALA A 171 15.33 -6.00 5.62
C ALA A 171 16.28 -7.14 5.99
N GLN A 172 15.76 -8.03 6.82
CA GLN A 172 16.37 -9.30 7.15
C GLN A 172 15.33 -10.39 6.86
N ALA A 173 15.71 -11.40 6.10
CA ALA A 173 14.84 -12.52 5.80
C ALA A 173 15.60 -13.85 5.90
N LYS A 174 14.88 -14.91 6.23
CA LYS A 174 15.34 -16.29 6.19
C LYS A 174 14.40 -17.08 5.29
N ILE A 175 14.96 -17.74 4.27
CA ILE A 175 14.23 -18.61 3.33
C ILE A 175 14.91 -19.98 3.40
N GLY A 176 14.23 -20.98 3.94
CA GLY A 176 14.87 -22.26 4.27
C GLY A 176 16.06 -22.03 5.18
N ASP A 177 17.25 -22.39 4.71
CA ASP A 177 18.52 -22.20 5.44
C ASP A 177 19.28 -20.92 5.04
N THR A 178 18.82 -20.20 4.02
CA THR A 178 19.45 -18.98 3.51
C THR A 178 19.01 -17.76 4.28
N ARG A 179 19.96 -16.96 4.78
CA ARG A 179 19.71 -15.65 5.37
C ARG A 179 20.08 -14.56 4.37
N ILE A 180 19.21 -13.56 4.24
CA ILE A 180 19.38 -12.40 3.38
C ILE A 180 19.30 -11.16 4.26
N GLU A 181 20.23 -10.25 4.09
CA GLU A 181 20.26 -8.94 4.75
C GLU A 181 20.41 -7.87 3.68
N LEU A 182 19.52 -6.85 3.74
CA LEU A 182 19.50 -5.69 2.85
C LEU A 182 19.53 -4.43 3.73
N ALA A 183 20.35 -3.43 3.35
CA ALA A 183 20.47 -2.15 4.03
C ALA A 183 20.72 -1.02 3.01
#